data_bb392462ce3e5d7b899e782e9bf80194
#
_entry.id   bb392462ce3e5d7b899e782e9bf80194
#
_cell.length_a   1.000
_cell.length_b   1.000
_cell.length_c   1.000
_cell.angle_alpha   90.00
_cell.angle_beta   90.00
_cell.angle_gamma   90.00
#
_symmetry.space_group_name_H-M   'P 1'
#
loop_
_entity.id
_entity.type
_entity.pdbx_description
1 polymer ?
#
loop_
_entity_poly.entity_id
_entity_poly.type
_entity_poly.pdbx_seq_one_letter_code
_entity_poly.pdbx_strand_id
1 'polypeptide(L)'
;MSAGEYKVERVPGDYKFTEGPVWSPWGTLLFSDIPANRIYEIAASGQKVYREPSGNSNGLTFDREGRLIACEHGNRRVSRTERDSKITVMADRFEGKRLNSPNDVVVKSDGSIYFTDPTYGIKKEEQELDFQGVYRIKPDGKLEVLVKNFKMPNGLCFSPDEKKLYIADSTELRHVRVFDVKPDGTLTGGTVFAKVGPGGAPDGMKVDNSGNLLSTGPGGIWIFDPTGKHIDTIPTPETPANCGWGDADGKTLYITARTSLYKVRLPVGGELPGRSKEEAK
;
A
#
# COMPACT_ATOMS: atom_id res chain seq x y z
N MET A 1 14.59 -23.88 4.84
CA MET A 1 13.47 -24.07 5.79
C MET A 1 12.38 -24.75 5.00
N SER A 2 11.78 -25.86 5.51
CA SER A 2 10.60 -26.46 4.87
C SER A 2 9.51 -25.41 4.82
N ALA A 3 8.79 -25.32 3.68
CA ALA A 3 7.61 -24.46 3.55
C ALA A 3 6.73 -24.63 4.79
N GLY A 4 6.60 -23.58 5.59
CA GLY A 4 5.78 -23.61 6.79
C GLY A 4 4.34 -23.76 6.40
N GLU A 5 3.59 -24.56 7.12
CA GLU A 5 2.14 -24.67 6.91
C GLU A 5 1.49 -23.36 7.39
N TYR A 6 1.25 -22.42 6.46
CA TYR A 6 0.60 -21.14 6.75
C TYR A 6 -0.90 -21.36 7.04
N LYS A 7 -1.33 -21.03 8.24
CA LYS A 7 -2.75 -21.05 8.57
C LYS A 7 -3.39 -19.73 8.14
N VAL A 8 -3.81 -19.66 6.88
CA VAL A 8 -4.54 -18.52 6.32
C VAL A 8 -6.02 -18.64 6.69
N GLU A 9 -6.56 -17.64 7.39
CA GLU A 9 -7.93 -17.61 7.84
C GLU A 9 -8.70 -16.50 7.11
N ARG A 10 -9.92 -16.79 6.63
CA ARG A 10 -10.82 -15.78 6.07
C ARG A 10 -11.40 -14.96 7.21
N VAL A 11 -11.33 -13.63 7.11
CA VAL A 11 -12.05 -12.71 7.98
C VAL A 11 -13.49 -12.61 7.45
N PRO A 12 -14.53 -12.75 8.32
CA PRO A 12 -15.92 -12.69 7.87
C PRO A 12 -16.26 -11.37 7.16
N GLY A 13 -17.00 -11.46 6.07
CA GLY A 13 -17.46 -10.34 5.26
C GLY A 13 -17.47 -10.69 3.79
N ASP A 14 -18.29 -9.96 3.01
CA ASP A 14 -18.40 -10.07 1.57
C ASP A 14 -18.31 -8.68 0.97
N TYR A 15 -17.36 -8.51 0.04
CA TYR A 15 -17.00 -7.23 -0.54
C TYR A 15 -17.05 -7.29 -2.07
N LYS A 16 -16.87 -6.16 -2.74
CA LYS A 16 -16.82 -6.11 -4.21
C LYS A 16 -15.38 -6.24 -4.72
N PHE A 17 -14.47 -5.45 -4.15
CA PHE A 17 -13.03 -5.53 -4.41
C PHE A 17 -12.26 -4.84 -3.29
N THR A 18 -11.57 -5.66 -2.50
CA THR A 18 -10.86 -5.20 -1.29
C THR A 18 -9.44 -4.76 -1.59
N GLU A 19 -9.02 -3.65 -0.96
CA GLU A 19 -7.71 -3.03 -1.14
C GLU A 19 -7.26 -2.26 0.11
N GLY A 20 -5.98 -1.84 0.12
CA GLY A 20 -5.39 -0.92 1.06
C GLY A 20 -5.53 -1.27 2.53
N PRO A 21 -5.24 -2.50 2.97
CA PRO A 21 -5.40 -2.86 4.37
C PRO A 21 -4.37 -2.13 5.24
N VAL A 22 -4.85 -1.48 6.30
CA VAL A 22 -4.01 -0.73 7.24
C VAL A 22 -4.50 -0.90 8.68
N TRP A 23 -3.58 -1.16 9.60
CA TRP A 23 -3.87 -1.21 11.02
C TRP A 23 -3.83 0.18 11.63
N SER A 24 -4.92 0.54 12.31
CA SER A 24 -5.06 1.87 12.92
C SER A 24 -4.27 2.01 14.22
N PRO A 25 -3.88 3.23 14.60
CA PRO A 25 -3.26 3.49 15.90
C PRO A 25 -4.15 3.13 17.09
N TRP A 26 -5.47 3.08 16.90
CA TRP A 26 -6.45 2.71 17.94
C TRP A 26 -6.82 1.21 17.95
N GLY A 27 -6.09 0.37 17.18
CA GLY A 27 -6.16 -1.09 17.31
C GLY A 27 -7.26 -1.77 16.49
N THR A 28 -7.60 -1.21 15.33
CA THR A 28 -8.57 -1.77 14.38
C THR A 28 -7.97 -1.86 12.97
N LEU A 29 -8.51 -2.73 12.13
CA LEU A 29 -8.13 -2.82 10.74
C LEU A 29 -9.06 -1.97 9.88
N LEU A 30 -8.47 -1.10 9.02
CA LEU A 30 -9.20 -0.43 7.96
C LEU A 30 -8.80 -1.00 6.60
N PHE A 31 -9.72 -1.00 5.64
CA PHE A 31 -9.44 -1.34 4.24
C PHE A 31 -10.51 -0.72 3.33
N SER A 32 -10.16 -0.57 2.05
CA SER A 32 -11.04 -0.06 1.01
C SER A 32 -11.83 -1.17 0.35
N ASP A 33 -13.10 -0.92 0.03
CA ASP A 33 -13.89 -1.63 -0.98
C ASP A 33 -14.15 -0.65 -2.12
N ILE A 34 -13.30 -0.71 -3.13
CA ILE A 34 -13.22 0.31 -4.19
C ILE A 34 -14.56 0.48 -4.91
N PRO A 35 -15.19 -0.59 -5.47
CA PRO A 35 -16.46 -0.44 -6.20
C PRO A 35 -17.65 -0.12 -5.28
N ALA A 36 -17.57 -0.47 -3.99
CA ALA A 36 -18.59 -0.09 -3.02
C ALA A 36 -18.48 1.38 -2.60
N ASN A 37 -17.38 2.04 -2.93
CA ASN A 37 -17.07 3.43 -2.54
C ASN A 37 -17.05 3.61 -1.02
N ARG A 38 -16.45 2.62 -0.30
CA ARG A 38 -16.41 2.53 1.17
C ARG A 38 -15.02 2.24 1.69
N ILE A 39 -14.73 2.78 2.87
CA ILE A 39 -13.70 2.28 3.77
C ILE A 39 -14.41 1.57 4.91
N TYR A 40 -14.05 0.32 5.13
CA TYR A 40 -14.54 -0.47 6.26
C TYR A 40 -13.55 -0.44 7.42
N GLU A 41 -14.07 -0.59 8.63
CA GLU A 41 -13.30 -0.80 9.84
C GLU A 41 -13.74 -2.10 10.50
N ILE A 42 -12.76 -2.95 10.84
CA ILE A 42 -12.97 -4.18 11.60
C ILE A 42 -12.34 -4.04 12.97
N ALA A 43 -13.17 -4.14 14.01
CA ALA A 43 -12.80 -4.14 15.39
C ALA A 43 -13.23 -5.46 16.06
N ALA A 44 -12.81 -5.68 17.31
CA ALA A 44 -13.29 -6.82 18.10
C ALA A 44 -14.83 -6.84 18.27
N SER A 45 -15.46 -5.66 18.24
CA SER A 45 -16.92 -5.50 18.32
C SER A 45 -17.64 -5.80 17.00
N GLY A 46 -16.93 -6.05 15.91
CA GLY A 46 -17.47 -6.33 14.58
C GLY A 46 -17.02 -5.31 13.52
N GLN A 47 -17.70 -5.39 12.37
CA GLN A 47 -17.46 -4.54 11.21
C GLN A 47 -18.39 -3.34 11.19
N LYS A 48 -17.86 -2.19 10.76
CA LYS A 48 -18.66 -0.99 10.43
C LYS A 48 -18.10 -0.28 9.20
N VAL A 49 -18.89 0.61 8.61
CA VAL A 49 -18.42 1.57 7.61
C VAL A 49 -17.72 2.71 8.34
N TYR A 50 -16.43 2.93 8.02
CA TYR A 50 -15.63 4.03 8.55
C TYR A 50 -15.87 5.32 7.77
N ARG A 51 -15.94 5.21 6.41
CA ARG A 51 -16.13 6.37 5.52
C ARG A 51 -16.91 5.98 4.27
N GLU A 52 -17.97 6.76 3.98
CA GLU A 52 -18.81 6.66 2.77
C GLU A 52 -19.38 8.05 2.41
N PRO A 53 -19.22 8.57 1.18
CA PRO A 53 -18.41 8.00 0.10
C PRO A 53 -16.92 8.09 0.38
N SER A 54 -16.16 7.07 -0.03
CA SER A 54 -14.70 7.04 0.15
C SER A 54 -13.94 7.75 -0.99
N GLY A 55 -14.61 8.11 -2.07
CA GLY A 55 -14.01 8.57 -3.31
C GLY A 55 -13.41 7.43 -4.12
N ASN A 56 -13.96 6.21 -4.00
CA ASN A 56 -13.39 4.97 -4.53
C ASN A 56 -11.94 4.82 -4.07
N SER A 57 -11.72 4.95 -2.76
CA SER A 57 -10.40 4.82 -2.16
C SER A 57 -9.76 3.47 -2.47
N ASN A 58 -8.43 3.47 -2.62
CA ASN A 58 -7.59 2.30 -2.81
C ASN A 58 -6.62 2.18 -1.64
N GLY A 59 -5.34 2.51 -1.81
CA GLY A 59 -4.33 2.45 -0.77
C GLY A 59 -4.63 3.37 0.41
N LEU A 60 -4.40 2.85 1.61
CA LEU A 60 -4.60 3.55 2.87
C LEU A 60 -3.33 3.47 3.72
N THR A 61 -3.05 4.53 4.47
CA THR A 61 -2.01 4.54 5.51
C THR A 61 -2.37 5.58 6.58
N PHE A 62 -1.58 5.66 7.64
CA PHE A 62 -1.71 6.70 8.65
C PHE A 62 -0.49 7.61 8.66
N ASP A 63 -0.71 8.90 8.86
CA ASP A 63 0.37 9.83 9.13
C ASP A 63 0.85 9.72 10.60
N ARG A 64 1.88 10.49 10.94
CA ARG A 64 2.51 10.44 12.28
C ARG A 64 1.62 10.97 13.41
N GLU A 65 0.56 11.69 13.08
CA GLU A 65 -0.46 12.15 14.04
C GLU A 65 -1.67 11.21 14.11
N GLY A 66 -1.60 10.05 13.45
CA GLY A 66 -2.64 9.04 13.43
C GLY A 66 -3.86 9.43 12.59
N ARG A 67 -3.70 10.29 11.57
CA ARG A 67 -4.76 10.67 10.63
C ARG A 67 -4.68 9.78 9.38
N LEU A 68 -5.84 9.33 8.91
CA LEU A 68 -5.91 8.46 7.75
C LEU A 68 -5.58 9.22 6.47
N ILE A 69 -4.60 8.70 5.71
CA ILE A 69 -4.29 9.10 4.35
C ILE A 69 -4.90 8.09 3.39
N ALA A 70 -5.57 8.54 2.33
CA ALA A 70 -6.20 7.69 1.33
C ALA A 70 -5.87 8.16 -0.09
N CYS A 71 -5.53 7.21 -0.95
CA CYS A 71 -5.53 7.39 -2.39
C CYS A 71 -6.95 7.18 -2.93
N GLU A 72 -7.51 8.17 -3.62
CA GLU A 72 -8.89 8.15 -4.11
C GLU A 72 -8.93 8.12 -5.64
N HIS A 73 -9.31 6.97 -6.22
CA HIS A 73 -9.44 6.81 -7.67
C HIS A 73 -10.52 7.73 -8.26
N GLY A 74 -11.72 7.73 -7.66
CA GLY A 74 -12.87 8.49 -8.18
C GLY A 74 -12.69 10.00 -8.12
N ASN A 75 -11.98 10.49 -7.09
CA ASN A 75 -11.69 11.91 -6.95
C ASN A 75 -10.35 12.32 -7.56
N ARG A 76 -9.50 11.34 -7.94
CA ARG A 76 -8.16 11.55 -8.52
C ARG A 76 -7.28 12.39 -7.61
N ARG A 77 -7.17 12.00 -6.35
CA ARG A 77 -6.45 12.74 -5.32
C ARG A 77 -5.88 11.86 -4.22
N VAL A 78 -4.92 12.40 -3.49
CA VAL A 78 -4.55 11.93 -2.16
C VAL A 78 -5.24 12.82 -1.13
N SER A 79 -5.93 12.22 -0.17
CA SER A 79 -6.67 12.94 0.87
C SER A 79 -6.22 12.53 2.27
N ARG A 80 -6.49 13.38 3.25
CA ARG A 80 -6.31 13.12 4.67
C ARG A 80 -7.64 13.31 5.40
N THR A 81 -8.01 12.33 6.22
CA THR A 81 -9.15 12.45 7.13
C THR A 81 -8.66 13.07 8.44
N GLU A 82 -9.12 14.27 8.74
CA GLU A 82 -8.77 15.00 9.97
C GLU A 82 -9.49 14.41 11.19
N ARG A 83 -9.09 14.80 12.41
CA ARG A 83 -9.69 14.31 13.65
C ARG A 83 -11.17 14.68 13.81
N ASP A 84 -11.61 15.77 13.17
CA ASP A 84 -13.02 16.20 13.11
C ASP A 84 -13.78 15.57 11.92
N SER A 85 -13.20 14.53 11.30
CA SER A 85 -13.72 13.82 10.13
C SER A 85 -13.78 14.63 8.83
N LYS A 86 -13.29 15.86 8.80
CA LYS A 86 -13.15 16.61 7.55
C LYS A 86 -12.10 15.98 6.64
N ILE A 87 -12.29 16.13 5.34
CA ILE A 87 -11.36 15.63 4.33
C ILE A 87 -10.54 16.81 3.80
N THR A 88 -9.23 16.73 4.02
CA THR A 88 -8.25 17.67 3.45
C THR A 88 -7.64 17.06 2.19
N VAL A 89 -7.64 17.80 1.09
CA VAL A 89 -6.93 17.42 -0.13
C VAL A 89 -5.44 17.65 0.07
N MET A 90 -4.64 16.59 -0.04
CA MET A 90 -3.19 16.66 0.06
C MET A 90 -2.52 16.90 -1.30
N ALA A 91 -3.05 16.27 -2.36
CA ALA A 91 -2.65 16.48 -3.74
C ALA A 91 -3.76 15.99 -4.69
N ASP A 92 -4.08 16.78 -5.72
CA ASP A 92 -5.01 16.42 -6.80
C ASP A 92 -4.49 16.83 -8.18
N ARG A 93 -3.43 17.67 -8.23
CA ARG A 93 -2.83 18.20 -9.45
C ARG A 93 -1.30 18.24 -9.34
N PHE A 94 -0.66 18.02 -10.47
CA PHE A 94 0.76 18.26 -10.66
C PHE A 94 0.97 19.19 -11.87
N GLU A 95 1.65 20.33 -11.68
CA GLU A 95 1.87 21.35 -12.73
C GLU A 95 0.56 21.77 -13.43
N GLY A 96 -0.51 21.96 -12.67
CA GLY A 96 -1.82 22.37 -13.16
C GLY A 96 -2.69 21.27 -13.76
N LYS A 97 -2.14 20.10 -14.09
CA LYS A 97 -2.85 18.92 -14.62
C LYS A 97 -3.33 18.02 -13.50
N ARG A 98 -4.51 17.42 -13.66
CA ARG A 98 -5.03 16.45 -12.68
C ARG A 98 -4.12 15.22 -12.61
N LEU A 99 -3.96 14.70 -11.39
CA LEU A 99 -3.36 13.38 -11.18
C LEU A 99 -4.16 12.31 -11.95
N ASN A 100 -3.52 11.18 -12.26
CA ASN A 100 -4.19 10.08 -12.95
C ASN A 100 -5.21 9.42 -12.01
N SER A 101 -4.77 8.50 -11.21
CA SER A 101 -5.61 7.75 -10.27
C SER A 101 -4.74 7.25 -9.11
N PRO A 102 -4.40 8.13 -8.12
CA PRO A 102 -3.56 7.75 -7.00
C PRO A 102 -3.95 6.39 -6.43
N ASN A 103 -2.97 5.48 -6.30
CA ASN A 103 -3.23 4.07 -6.08
C ASN A 103 -2.78 3.62 -4.69
N ASP A 104 -1.48 3.58 -4.39
CA ASP A 104 -0.97 3.15 -3.09
C ASP A 104 -0.11 4.23 -2.45
N VAL A 105 0.05 4.17 -1.11
CA VAL A 105 0.61 5.26 -0.33
C VAL A 105 1.34 4.77 0.91
N VAL A 106 2.49 5.40 1.21
CA VAL A 106 3.24 5.21 2.45
C VAL A 106 3.70 6.54 3.03
N VAL A 107 3.87 6.59 4.34
CA VAL A 107 4.37 7.78 5.06
C VAL A 107 5.72 7.46 5.67
N LYS A 108 6.71 8.29 5.34
CA LYS A 108 8.07 8.21 5.88
C LYS A 108 8.13 8.79 7.31
N SER A 109 9.15 8.42 8.08
CA SER A 109 9.36 8.90 9.46
C SER A 109 9.47 10.43 9.59
N ASP A 110 9.90 11.12 8.52
CA ASP A 110 9.96 12.59 8.45
C ASP A 110 8.61 13.26 8.15
N GLY A 111 7.53 12.48 7.99
CA GLY A 111 6.19 12.97 7.64
C GLY A 111 5.93 13.14 6.14
N SER A 112 6.92 12.88 5.27
CA SER A 112 6.72 12.88 3.82
C SER A 112 5.81 11.74 3.39
N ILE A 113 4.86 12.01 2.47
CA ILE A 113 3.92 11.04 1.92
C ILE A 113 4.38 10.66 0.52
N TYR A 114 4.60 9.38 0.27
CA TYR A 114 4.97 8.85 -1.05
C TYR A 114 3.79 8.06 -1.61
N PHE A 115 3.46 8.29 -2.89
CA PHE A 115 2.34 7.60 -3.53
C PHE A 115 2.60 7.32 -5.01
N THR A 116 1.88 6.36 -5.54
CA THR A 116 1.88 5.99 -6.96
C THR A 116 0.63 6.52 -7.65
N ASP A 117 0.76 6.91 -8.93
CA ASP A 117 -0.33 7.52 -9.70
C ASP A 117 -0.50 6.87 -11.09
N PRO A 118 -0.89 5.59 -11.13
CA PRO A 118 -1.21 4.89 -12.38
C PRO A 118 -2.58 5.32 -12.94
N THR A 119 -2.97 4.74 -14.08
CA THR A 119 -4.21 5.08 -14.79
C THR A 119 -5.36 4.10 -14.55
N TYR A 120 -5.34 3.30 -13.47
CA TYR A 120 -6.38 2.28 -13.20
C TYR A 120 -7.80 2.84 -13.06
N GLY A 121 -7.96 3.98 -12.41
CA GLY A 121 -9.27 4.56 -12.09
C GLY A 121 -9.81 5.54 -13.11
N ILE A 122 -9.14 5.70 -14.27
CA ILE A 122 -9.53 6.66 -15.31
C ILE A 122 -9.55 6.03 -16.70
N LYS A 123 -10.32 6.63 -17.60
CA LYS A 123 -10.28 6.31 -19.03
C LYS A 123 -9.11 7.05 -19.69
N LYS A 124 -8.66 6.55 -20.85
CA LYS A 124 -7.53 7.12 -21.58
C LYS A 124 -7.73 8.60 -21.94
N GLU A 125 -8.93 8.96 -22.32
CA GLU A 125 -9.33 10.34 -22.66
C GLU A 125 -9.36 11.31 -21.46
N GLU A 126 -9.39 10.79 -20.24
CA GLU A 126 -9.34 11.57 -19.01
C GLU A 126 -7.91 11.83 -18.51
N GLN A 127 -6.92 11.16 -19.11
CA GLN A 127 -5.52 11.29 -18.74
C GLN A 127 -4.99 12.66 -19.20
N GLU A 128 -4.57 13.50 -18.24
CA GLU A 128 -3.98 14.81 -18.49
C GLU A 128 -2.43 14.78 -18.46
N LEU A 129 -1.86 13.89 -17.63
CA LEU A 129 -0.41 13.67 -17.54
C LEU A 129 0.04 12.64 -18.58
N ASP A 130 1.17 12.86 -19.24
CA ASP A 130 1.74 11.98 -20.25
C ASP A 130 2.61 10.85 -19.68
N PHE A 131 2.59 10.69 -18.37
CA PHE A 131 3.32 9.65 -17.62
C PHE A 131 2.50 9.14 -16.44
N GLN A 132 2.93 8.02 -15.88
CA GLN A 132 2.42 7.45 -14.63
C GLN A 132 3.50 7.58 -13.57
N GLY A 133 3.27 8.46 -12.59
CA GLY A 133 4.30 8.96 -11.69
C GLY A 133 4.38 8.24 -10.35
N VAL A 134 5.56 8.34 -9.74
CA VAL A 134 5.72 8.17 -8.30
C VAL A 134 6.03 9.55 -7.72
N TYR A 135 5.29 9.94 -6.71
CA TYR A 135 5.31 11.27 -6.15
C TYR A 135 5.65 11.28 -4.66
N ARG A 136 6.06 12.46 -4.19
CA ARG A 136 6.21 12.78 -2.77
C ARG A 136 5.50 14.09 -2.45
N ILE A 137 4.70 14.09 -1.38
CA ILE A 137 4.22 15.29 -0.72
C ILE A 137 5.13 15.52 0.48
N LYS A 138 5.81 16.64 0.51
CA LYS A 138 6.67 17.04 1.63
C LYS A 138 5.85 17.47 2.85
N PRO A 139 6.45 17.53 4.06
CA PRO A 139 5.76 18.04 5.25
C PRO A 139 5.23 19.48 5.11
N ASP A 140 5.84 20.30 4.25
CA ASP A 140 5.39 21.64 3.91
C ASP A 140 4.23 21.68 2.90
N GLY A 141 3.77 20.51 2.44
CA GLY A 141 2.68 20.34 1.46
C GLY A 141 3.13 20.41 0.00
N LYS A 142 4.40 20.61 -0.29
CA LYS A 142 4.91 20.68 -1.67
C LYS A 142 4.88 19.31 -2.33
N LEU A 143 4.21 19.20 -3.49
CA LEU A 143 4.20 18.00 -4.32
C LEU A 143 5.40 17.98 -5.27
N GLU A 144 6.09 16.84 -5.32
CA GLU A 144 7.22 16.59 -6.22
C GLU A 144 7.04 15.25 -6.91
N VAL A 145 7.37 15.16 -8.20
CA VAL A 145 7.48 13.91 -8.92
C VAL A 145 8.88 13.35 -8.75
N LEU A 146 8.99 12.09 -8.33
CA LEU A 146 10.27 11.42 -8.10
C LEU A 146 10.68 10.52 -9.26
N VAL A 147 9.72 9.81 -9.87
CA VAL A 147 9.95 8.86 -10.97
C VAL A 147 8.83 8.99 -11.99
N LYS A 148 9.18 9.05 -13.30
CA LYS A 148 8.23 9.15 -14.42
C LYS A 148 8.27 7.94 -15.38
N ASN A 149 9.17 6.98 -15.17
CA ASN A 149 9.46 5.91 -16.13
C ASN A 149 8.92 4.54 -15.71
N PHE A 150 7.82 4.51 -14.97
CA PHE A 150 7.02 3.32 -14.77
C PHE A 150 5.97 3.19 -15.87
N LYS A 151 5.58 1.96 -16.20
CA LYS A 151 4.43 1.71 -17.08
C LYS A 151 3.12 1.72 -16.29
N MET A 152 3.10 1.08 -15.11
CA MET A 152 1.93 1.01 -14.23
C MET A 152 2.41 0.86 -12.78
N PRO A 153 2.89 1.95 -12.14
CA PRO A 153 3.35 1.88 -10.76
C PRO A 153 2.18 1.54 -9.86
N ASN A 154 2.39 0.65 -8.89
CA ASN A 154 1.33 0.15 -8.01
C ASN A 154 1.78 0.22 -6.56
N GLY A 155 1.83 -0.90 -5.83
CA GLY A 155 2.24 -0.93 -4.45
C GLY A 155 3.63 -0.38 -4.20
N LEU A 156 3.82 0.22 -3.01
CA LEU A 156 5.12 0.71 -2.59
C LEU A 156 5.32 0.52 -1.08
N CYS A 157 6.56 0.29 -0.66
CA CYS A 157 6.92 0.21 0.76
C CYS A 157 8.40 0.53 1.00
N PHE A 158 8.71 1.08 2.15
CA PHE A 158 10.09 1.30 2.59
C PHE A 158 10.70 0.03 3.20
N SER A 159 12.06 -0.05 3.15
CA SER A 159 12.81 -0.91 4.05
C SER A 159 12.65 -0.45 5.51
N PRO A 160 12.91 -1.31 6.53
CA PRO A 160 12.72 -0.93 7.94
C PRO A 160 13.60 0.26 8.37
N ASP A 161 14.74 0.49 7.71
CA ASP A 161 15.63 1.62 7.95
C ASP A 161 15.30 2.84 7.06
N GLU A 162 14.26 2.74 6.23
CA GLU A 162 13.80 3.76 5.26
C GLU A 162 14.85 4.21 4.23
N LYS A 163 15.95 3.45 4.07
CA LYS A 163 16.99 3.76 3.08
C LYS A 163 16.67 3.23 1.68
N LYS A 164 15.70 2.34 1.57
CA LYS A 164 15.22 1.80 0.29
C LYS A 164 13.72 1.98 0.16
N LEU A 165 13.28 2.23 -1.08
CA LEU A 165 11.86 2.24 -1.45
C LEU A 165 11.67 1.20 -2.56
N TYR A 166 10.79 0.22 -2.31
CA TYR A 166 10.37 -0.78 -3.27
C TYR A 166 9.09 -0.31 -3.94
N ILE A 167 8.99 -0.47 -5.26
CA ILE A 167 7.83 -0.04 -6.06
C ILE A 167 7.52 -1.11 -7.09
N ALA A 168 6.26 -1.57 -7.13
CA ALA A 168 5.75 -2.53 -8.11
C ALA A 168 5.48 -1.88 -9.46
N ASP A 169 5.73 -2.62 -10.54
CA ASP A 169 5.15 -2.39 -11.87
C ASP A 169 4.27 -3.59 -12.21
N SER A 170 2.96 -3.37 -12.25
CA SER A 170 1.95 -4.44 -12.42
C SER A 170 1.66 -4.79 -13.87
N THR A 171 2.49 -4.34 -14.81
CA THR A 171 2.38 -4.68 -16.23
C THR A 171 2.92 -6.08 -16.53
N GLU A 172 3.07 -6.39 -17.82
CA GLU A 172 3.76 -7.59 -18.31
C GLU A 172 5.22 -7.72 -17.83
N LEU A 173 5.79 -6.62 -17.30
CA LEU A 173 7.14 -6.61 -16.71
C LEU A 173 7.16 -7.38 -15.38
N ARG A 174 6.07 -7.38 -14.64
CA ARG A 174 5.86 -8.16 -13.41
C ARG A 174 7.03 -8.05 -12.43
N HIS A 175 7.53 -6.86 -12.21
CA HIS A 175 8.70 -6.64 -11.39
C HIS A 175 8.48 -5.63 -10.27
N VAL A 176 9.29 -5.76 -9.23
CA VAL A 176 9.50 -4.75 -8.21
C VAL A 176 10.82 -4.08 -8.49
N ARG A 177 10.84 -2.75 -8.52
CA ARG A 177 12.06 -1.95 -8.58
C ARG A 177 12.42 -1.46 -7.18
N VAL A 178 13.72 -1.36 -6.91
CA VAL A 178 14.26 -0.81 -5.66
C VAL A 178 15.02 0.48 -5.94
N PHE A 179 14.78 1.48 -5.12
CA PHE A 179 15.42 2.78 -5.15
C PHE A 179 16.12 3.06 -3.84
N ASP A 180 17.28 3.70 -3.89
CA ASP A 180 17.92 4.26 -2.71
C ASP A 180 17.27 5.62 -2.38
N VAL A 181 16.88 5.78 -1.12
CA VAL A 181 16.29 7.02 -0.60
C VAL A 181 17.40 7.90 -0.04
N LYS A 182 17.60 9.04 -0.66
CA LYS A 182 18.60 10.02 -0.21
C LYS A 182 18.15 10.75 1.07
N PRO A 183 19.08 11.39 1.79
CA PRO A 183 18.72 12.18 2.98
C PRO A 183 17.69 13.29 2.73
N ASP A 184 17.65 13.85 1.53
CA ASP A 184 16.66 14.85 1.11
C ASP A 184 15.32 14.23 0.69
N GLY A 185 15.21 12.88 0.73
CA GLY A 185 14.02 12.09 0.36
C GLY A 185 13.85 11.90 -1.15
N THR A 186 14.80 12.34 -2.00
CA THR A 186 14.79 12.00 -3.42
C THR A 186 15.25 10.55 -3.65
N LEU A 187 14.95 10.00 -4.83
CA LEU A 187 15.22 8.61 -5.17
C LEU A 187 16.36 8.51 -6.20
N THR A 188 17.20 7.48 -6.06
CA THR A 188 18.20 7.09 -7.05
C THR A 188 18.21 5.59 -7.28
N GLY A 189 18.80 5.14 -8.37
CA GLY A 189 18.83 3.73 -8.75
C GLY A 189 17.58 3.33 -9.53
N GLY A 190 16.73 2.51 -8.96
CA GLY A 190 15.53 2.00 -9.63
C GLY A 190 15.80 0.77 -10.47
N THR A 191 16.71 -0.09 -9.98
CA THR A 191 16.99 -1.41 -10.59
C THR A 191 15.91 -2.41 -10.26
N VAL A 192 15.77 -3.44 -11.08
CA VAL A 192 14.86 -4.56 -10.80
C VAL A 192 15.37 -5.32 -9.59
N PHE A 193 14.57 -5.37 -8.54
CA PHE A 193 14.86 -6.12 -7.31
C PHE A 193 14.37 -7.55 -7.39
N ALA A 194 13.11 -7.73 -7.81
CA ALA A 194 12.47 -9.05 -7.89
C ALA A 194 11.46 -9.07 -9.04
N LYS A 195 11.11 -10.28 -9.48
CA LYS A 195 10.03 -10.54 -10.44
C LYS A 195 9.12 -11.62 -9.91
N VAL A 196 7.81 -11.45 -10.10
CA VAL A 196 6.86 -12.54 -9.88
C VAL A 196 6.66 -13.34 -11.16
N GLY A 197 6.29 -14.61 -11.00
CA GLY A 197 6.07 -15.53 -12.13
C GLY A 197 4.84 -15.18 -12.97
N PRO A 198 4.61 -15.93 -14.07
CA PRO A 198 3.41 -15.79 -14.89
C PRO A 198 2.14 -16.15 -14.08
N GLY A 199 1.00 -15.56 -14.44
CA GLY A 199 -0.29 -15.81 -13.80
C GLY A 199 -0.66 -14.82 -12.70
N GLY A 200 0.16 -13.78 -12.47
CA GLY A 200 -0.12 -12.68 -11.57
C GLY A 200 0.83 -11.50 -11.81
N ALA A 201 0.67 -10.46 -11.01
CA ALA A 201 1.55 -9.29 -11.03
C ALA A 201 1.83 -8.86 -9.58
N PRO A 202 2.96 -8.18 -9.31
CA PRO A 202 3.13 -7.51 -8.02
C PRO A 202 2.16 -6.33 -7.96
N ASP A 203 1.39 -6.27 -6.88
CA ASP A 203 0.43 -5.22 -6.58
C ASP A 203 0.82 -4.61 -5.23
N GLY A 204 0.05 -4.75 -4.17
CA GLY A 204 0.44 -4.29 -2.86
C GLY A 204 1.57 -5.11 -2.22
N MET A 205 2.35 -4.46 -1.36
CA MET A 205 3.51 -5.07 -0.71
C MET A 205 3.85 -4.45 0.63
N LYS A 206 4.53 -5.22 1.48
CA LYS A 206 5.10 -4.76 2.76
C LYS A 206 6.45 -5.40 2.99
N VAL A 207 7.24 -4.82 3.89
CA VAL A 207 8.51 -5.39 4.35
C VAL A 207 8.35 -5.86 5.79
N ASP A 208 8.96 -6.99 6.14
CA ASP A 208 9.05 -7.47 7.52
C ASP A 208 10.27 -6.86 8.26
N ASN A 209 10.33 -7.04 9.57
CA ASN A 209 11.43 -6.51 10.40
C ASN A 209 12.80 -7.17 10.13
N SER A 210 12.83 -8.28 9.37
CA SER A 210 14.06 -8.91 8.89
C SER A 210 14.50 -8.38 7.52
N GLY A 211 13.72 -7.47 6.91
CA GLY A 211 14.00 -6.91 5.59
C GLY A 211 13.50 -7.74 4.42
N ASN A 212 12.71 -8.81 4.66
CA ASN A 212 12.10 -9.55 3.58
C ASN A 212 10.95 -8.76 2.98
N LEU A 213 10.85 -8.75 1.64
CA LEU A 213 9.73 -8.13 0.92
C LEU A 213 8.62 -9.16 0.74
N LEU A 214 7.43 -8.83 1.24
CA LEU A 214 6.20 -9.56 1.02
C LEU A 214 5.40 -8.84 -0.06
N SER A 215 5.24 -9.45 -1.23
CA SER A 215 4.53 -8.88 -2.37
C SER A 215 3.42 -9.82 -2.83
N THR A 216 2.33 -9.27 -3.30
CA THR A 216 1.35 -10.06 -4.03
C THR A 216 1.99 -10.70 -5.26
N GLY A 217 1.50 -11.86 -5.63
CA GLY A 217 1.99 -12.63 -6.76
C GLY A 217 1.05 -13.77 -7.13
N PRO A 218 1.42 -14.60 -8.10
CA PRO A 218 0.62 -15.77 -8.47
C PRO A 218 0.40 -16.71 -7.28
N GLY A 219 -0.87 -16.99 -6.96
CA GLY A 219 -1.26 -17.97 -5.93
C GLY A 219 -1.13 -17.49 -4.48
N GLY A 220 -0.68 -16.24 -4.22
CA GLY A 220 -0.57 -15.76 -2.86
C GLY A 220 0.40 -14.59 -2.65
N ILE A 221 0.91 -14.47 -1.43
CA ILE A 221 1.93 -13.48 -1.07
C ILE A 221 3.30 -14.13 -1.19
N TRP A 222 4.10 -13.63 -2.12
CA TRP A 222 5.49 -14.05 -2.34
C TRP A 222 6.43 -13.34 -1.37
N ILE A 223 7.33 -14.12 -0.76
CA ILE A 223 8.36 -13.61 0.16
C ILE A 223 9.70 -13.63 -0.53
N PHE A 224 10.30 -12.45 -0.65
CA PHE A 224 11.65 -12.28 -1.18
C PHE A 224 12.60 -11.89 -0.06
N ASP A 225 13.78 -12.52 -0.01
CA ASP A 225 14.83 -12.12 0.92
C ASP A 225 15.42 -10.73 0.55
N PRO A 226 16.27 -10.12 1.39
CA PRO A 226 16.86 -8.81 1.09
C PRO A 226 17.72 -8.75 -0.18
N THR A 227 18.04 -9.89 -0.80
CA THR A 227 18.75 -9.96 -2.09
C THR A 227 17.81 -10.00 -3.29
N GLY A 228 16.49 -10.12 -3.07
CA GLY A 228 15.46 -10.25 -4.10
C GLY A 228 15.21 -11.70 -4.54
N LYS A 229 15.78 -12.68 -3.83
CA LYS A 229 15.52 -14.11 -4.10
C LYS A 229 14.18 -14.50 -3.49
N HIS A 230 13.29 -15.11 -4.29
CA HIS A 230 12.06 -15.72 -3.80
C HIS A 230 12.40 -16.90 -2.87
N ILE A 231 11.92 -16.86 -1.65
CA ILE A 231 12.22 -17.86 -0.60
C ILE A 231 10.99 -18.64 -0.14
N ASP A 232 9.78 -18.07 -0.23
CA ASP A 232 8.54 -18.73 0.18
C ASP A 232 7.31 -18.06 -0.43
N THR A 233 6.14 -18.71 -0.33
CA THR A 233 4.83 -18.15 -0.72
C THR A 233 3.78 -18.51 0.32
N ILE A 234 3.05 -17.51 0.81
CA ILE A 234 1.85 -17.69 1.63
C ILE A 234 0.67 -17.87 0.68
N PRO A 235 0.08 -19.08 0.56
CA PRO A 235 -0.99 -19.33 -0.38
C PRO A 235 -2.27 -18.61 0.06
N THR A 236 -3.00 -18.01 -0.90
CA THR A 236 -4.30 -17.38 -0.65
C THR A 236 -5.38 -18.02 -1.53
N PRO A 237 -6.61 -18.22 -1.00
CA PRO A 237 -7.70 -18.81 -1.78
C PRO A 237 -8.14 -17.97 -2.99
N GLU A 238 -8.01 -16.63 -2.88
CA GLU A 238 -8.28 -15.67 -3.94
C GLU A 238 -7.00 -14.92 -4.33
N THR A 239 -6.96 -14.35 -5.53
CA THR A 239 -5.83 -13.51 -5.97
C THR A 239 -5.67 -12.31 -5.04
N PRO A 240 -4.54 -12.16 -4.34
CA PRO A 240 -4.32 -11.04 -3.45
C PRO A 240 -4.12 -9.75 -4.25
N ALA A 241 -4.63 -8.65 -3.73
CA ALA A 241 -4.43 -7.30 -4.24
C ALA A 241 -3.43 -6.52 -3.37
N ASN A 242 -3.53 -6.65 -2.03
CA ASN A 242 -2.63 -5.93 -1.13
C ASN A 242 -2.46 -6.70 0.19
N CYS A 243 -1.53 -6.24 1.03
CA CYS A 243 -1.35 -6.75 2.38
C CYS A 243 -0.95 -5.63 3.35
N GLY A 244 -1.17 -5.86 4.65
CA GLY A 244 -0.83 -4.90 5.71
C GLY A 244 -0.57 -5.61 7.03
N TRP A 245 0.43 -5.15 7.75
CA TRP A 245 0.71 -5.63 9.10
C TRP A 245 -0.36 -5.14 10.06
N GLY A 246 -0.73 -5.95 11.03
CA GLY A 246 -1.72 -5.61 12.04
C GLY A 246 -1.57 -6.40 13.34
N ASP A 247 -2.57 -6.25 14.19
CA ASP A 247 -2.58 -6.56 15.61
C ASP A 247 -1.54 -5.74 16.39
N ALA A 248 -1.65 -5.75 17.72
CA ALA A 248 -0.83 -4.88 18.58
C ALA A 248 0.67 -5.15 18.46
N ASP A 249 1.05 -6.39 18.14
CA ASP A 249 2.44 -6.83 18.00
C ASP A 249 2.96 -6.78 16.55
N GLY A 250 2.14 -6.35 15.58
CA GLY A 250 2.51 -6.25 14.17
C GLY A 250 2.80 -7.59 13.48
N LYS A 251 2.40 -8.73 14.06
CA LYS A 251 2.73 -10.07 13.53
C LYS A 251 1.62 -10.73 12.73
N THR A 252 0.46 -10.10 12.61
CA THR A 252 -0.60 -10.57 11.71
C THR A 252 -0.50 -9.84 10.39
N LEU A 253 -0.35 -10.58 9.31
CA LEU A 253 -0.49 -10.06 7.97
C LEU A 253 -1.96 -10.16 7.55
N TYR A 254 -2.62 -9.04 7.33
CA TYR A 254 -3.93 -8.96 6.71
C TYR A 254 -3.75 -8.86 5.21
N ILE A 255 -4.57 -9.60 4.45
CA ILE A 255 -4.45 -9.72 3.00
C ILE A 255 -5.80 -9.42 2.38
N THR A 256 -5.88 -8.37 1.60
CA THR A 256 -7.04 -8.08 0.74
C THR A 256 -6.91 -8.88 -0.54
N ALA A 257 -7.96 -9.61 -0.91
CA ALA A 257 -7.95 -10.49 -2.07
C ALA A 257 -9.35 -10.52 -2.70
N ARG A 258 -9.49 -9.85 -3.84
CA ARG A 258 -10.75 -9.71 -4.57
C ARG A 258 -11.93 -9.38 -3.66
N THR A 259 -12.79 -10.35 -3.37
CA THR A 259 -14.04 -10.15 -2.61
C THR A 259 -13.90 -10.47 -1.13
N SER A 260 -12.72 -10.83 -0.67
CA SER A 260 -12.48 -11.32 0.68
C SER A 260 -11.29 -10.62 1.36
N LEU A 261 -11.28 -10.75 2.68
CA LEU A 261 -10.16 -10.39 3.53
C LEU A 261 -9.66 -11.65 4.22
N TYR A 262 -8.33 -11.83 4.23
CA TYR A 262 -7.67 -12.93 4.91
C TYR A 262 -6.69 -12.40 5.95
N LYS A 263 -6.28 -13.27 6.87
CA LYS A 263 -5.22 -13.01 7.83
C LYS A 263 -4.36 -14.24 8.05
N VAL A 264 -3.10 -14.02 8.39
CA VAL A 264 -2.15 -15.08 8.76
C VAL A 264 -1.19 -14.55 9.82
N ARG A 265 -0.92 -15.37 10.84
CA ARG A 265 0.11 -15.05 11.85
C ARG A 265 1.47 -15.49 11.35
N LEU A 266 2.46 -14.58 11.44
CA LEU A 266 3.83 -14.83 11.04
C LEU A 266 4.78 -14.71 12.23
N PRO A 267 5.92 -15.43 12.23
CA PRO A 267 6.90 -15.37 13.31
C PRO A 267 7.58 -14.00 13.39
N VAL A 268 7.80 -13.36 12.24
CA VAL A 268 8.37 -12.02 12.11
C VAL A 268 7.24 -11.10 11.65
N GLY A 269 7.09 -9.97 12.33
CA GLY A 269 6.14 -8.94 11.98
C GLY A 269 6.77 -7.79 11.18
N GLY A 270 6.01 -6.72 10.98
CA GLY A 270 6.48 -5.52 10.34
C GLY A 270 5.97 -4.24 11.00
N GLU A 271 6.38 -3.11 10.46
CA GLU A 271 6.06 -1.79 11.00
C GLU A 271 4.55 -1.47 10.85
N LEU A 272 3.96 -0.94 11.92
CA LEU A 272 2.58 -0.45 11.93
C LEU A 272 2.58 1.06 11.65
N PRO A 273 1.82 1.53 10.65
CA PRO A 273 1.71 2.95 10.34
C PRO A 273 1.12 3.78 11.50
N GLY A 274 1.47 5.06 11.57
CA GLY A 274 0.91 6.00 12.57
C GLY A 274 1.45 5.87 13.98
N ARG A 275 2.41 4.97 14.24
CA ARG A 275 3.12 4.88 15.53
C ARG A 275 4.47 5.58 15.46
N SER A 276 4.87 6.24 16.53
CA SER A 276 6.24 6.70 16.67
C SER A 276 7.18 5.50 16.89
N LYS A 277 8.45 5.61 16.45
CA LYS A 277 9.45 4.55 16.68
C LYS A 277 9.74 4.32 18.18
N GLU A 278 9.35 5.26 19.05
CA GLU A 278 9.48 5.15 20.52
C GLU A 278 8.36 4.29 21.13
N GLU A 279 7.16 4.27 20.50
CA GLU A 279 6.01 3.44 20.94
C GLU A 279 6.09 1.99 20.41
N ALA A 280 7.04 1.70 19.52
CA ALA A 280 7.23 0.37 18.91
C ALA A 280 8.27 -0.49 19.66
N LYS A 281 8.85 0.01 20.76
CA LYS A 281 9.76 -0.70 21.69
C LYS A 281 9.04 -1.12 22.96
#